data_c880502017deab1f4d5bf8a76240bddf
#
_entry.id   c880502017deab1f4d5bf8a76240bddf
#
_cell.length_a   1.000
_cell.length_b   1.000
_cell.length_c   1.000
_cell.angle_alpha   90.00
_cell.angle_beta   90.00
_cell.angle_gamma   90.00
#
_symmetry.space_group_name_H-M   'P 1'
#
loop_
_entity.id
_entity.type
_entity.pdbx_description
1 polymer ?
#
loop_
_entity_poly.entity_id
_entity_poly.type
_entity_poly.pdbx_seq_one_letter_code
_entity_poly.pdbx_strand_id
1 'polypeptide(L)'
;MAQQARIQAVAFDAFGTLFDVYSVGLLAEQLFPGKGATLAELWRQKQIEYSFIRSLSGRYKPFWDITRDGLDFAAARLGLALDGAQRTQLMNQYACLSPFPENLAALRRLKDAGLPTAILSNGTPEMLQVAIKSAGMQGLFDHVLSVDAVRKYKTHPDAYALAPAAFECAPERILFVTSNGWDAAGASWYGFTTFWINRSGQPLEALDVAPTATGRTMDDVVAYLIGGRG
;
A
#
# COMPACT_ATOMS: atom_id res chain seq x y z
N MET A 1 0.54 32.98 5.13
CA MET A 1 1.10 31.61 5.05
C MET A 1 0.28 30.76 6.01
N ALA A 2 -0.47 29.78 5.54
CA ALA A 2 -1.19 28.85 6.42
C ALA A 2 -0.14 28.09 7.24
N GLN A 3 -0.29 28.11 8.56
CA GLN A 3 0.56 27.39 9.49
C GLN A 3 0.38 25.89 9.18
N GLN A 4 1.43 25.23 8.68
CA GLN A 4 1.38 23.81 8.36
C GLN A 4 0.95 23.06 9.63
N ALA A 5 -0.17 22.33 9.55
CA ALA A 5 -0.72 21.63 10.70
C ALA A 5 0.33 20.65 11.24
N ARG A 6 0.60 20.68 12.54
CA ARG A 6 1.55 19.76 13.18
C ARG A 6 1.04 18.32 13.01
N ILE A 7 1.82 17.48 12.36
CA ILE A 7 1.52 16.04 12.21
C ILE A 7 1.44 15.38 13.59
N GLN A 8 0.34 14.68 13.82
CA GLN A 8 0.04 13.97 15.06
C GLN A 8 0.12 12.46 14.92
N ALA A 9 -0.09 11.93 13.70
CA ALA A 9 -0.06 10.50 13.42
C ALA A 9 0.41 10.23 11.99
N VAL A 10 0.79 8.99 11.70
CA VAL A 10 1.24 8.55 10.38
C VAL A 10 0.44 7.32 9.96
N ALA A 11 -0.20 7.38 8.80
CA ALA A 11 -0.88 6.25 8.19
C ALA A 11 -0.12 5.81 6.93
N PHE A 12 0.17 4.52 6.83
CA PHE A 12 0.92 3.94 5.71
C PHE A 12 0.00 3.09 4.83
N ASP A 13 0.07 3.28 3.52
CA ASP A 13 -0.33 2.22 2.61
C ASP A 13 0.57 0.99 2.77
N ALA A 14 0.05 -0.21 2.47
CA ALA A 14 0.79 -1.46 2.67
C ALA A 14 1.45 -1.97 1.37
N PHE A 15 0.62 -2.35 0.38
CA PHE A 15 1.07 -3.05 -0.83
C PHE A 15 1.67 -2.11 -1.88
N GLY A 16 2.98 -2.20 -2.08
CA GLY A 16 3.79 -1.31 -2.90
C GLY A 16 4.51 -0.23 -2.08
N THR A 17 4.12 -0.02 -0.82
CA THR A 17 4.69 1.00 0.08
C THR A 17 5.53 0.37 1.20
N LEU A 18 4.94 -0.48 2.02
CA LEU A 18 5.64 -1.26 3.04
C LEU A 18 6.19 -2.58 2.48
N PHE A 19 5.43 -3.22 1.61
CA PHE A 19 5.74 -4.52 1.02
C PHE A 19 5.89 -4.40 -0.49
N ASP A 20 6.99 -4.95 -1.03
CA ASP A 20 7.28 -4.93 -2.47
C ASP A 20 6.40 -5.94 -3.22
N VAL A 21 5.39 -5.43 -3.91
CA VAL A 21 4.44 -6.24 -4.69
C VAL A 21 5.07 -6.94 -5.89
N TYR A 22 6.25 -6.50 -6.32
CA TYR A 22 6.99 -7.12 -7.43
C TYR A 22 7.96 -8.20 -6.96
N SER A 23 8.18 -8.36 -5.65
CA SER A 23 9.04 -9.42 -5.11
C SER A 23 8.52 -10.83 -5.45
N VAL A 24 7.22 -10.99 -5.74
CA VAL A 24 6.62 -12.22 -6.25
C VAL A 24 7.16 -12.61 -7.64
N GLY A 25 7.69 -11.65 -8.38
CA GLY A 25 8.26 -11.86 -9.72
C GLY A 25 9.40 -12.87 -9.76
N LEU A 26 10.16 -13.03 -8.65
CA LEU A 26 11.23 -14.01 -8.54
C LEU A 26 10.67 -15.44 -8.59
N LEU A 27 9.61 -15.73 -7.87
CA LEU A 27 8.93 -17.03 -7.93
C LEU A 27 8.24 -17.21 -9.29
N ALA A 28 7.61 -16.17 -9.80
CA ALA A 28 6.98 -16.21 -11.11
C ALA A 28 7.99 -16.53 -12.23
N GLU A 29 9.23 -16.01 -12.14
CA GLU A 29 10.31 -16.31 -13.09
C GLU A 29 10.77 -17.76 -13.01
N GLN A 30 10.81 -18.35 -11.80
CA GLN A 30 11.13 -19.78 -11.63
C GLN A 30 10.05 -20.69 -12.24
N LEU A 31 8.78 -20.32 -12.11
CA LEU A 31 7.66 -21.08 -12.62
C LEU A 31 7.44 -20.90 -14.13
N PHE A 32 7.72 -19.69 -14.64
CA PHE A 32 7.50 -19.27 -16.03
C PHE A 32 8.70 -18.48 -16.54
N PRO A 33 9.81 -19.16 -16.92
CA PRO A 33 11.05 -18.50 -17.35
C PRO A 33 10.85 -17.48 -18.48
N GLY A 34 11.40 -16.28 -18.28
CA GLY A 34 11.26 -15.14 -19.20
C GLY A 34 9.92 -14.42 -19.13
N LYS A 35 9.03 -14.76 -18.16
CA LYS A 35 7.70 -14.16 -18.00
C LYS A 35 7.44 -13.61 -16.60
N GLY A 36 8.33 -13.81 -15.65
CA GLY A 36 8.10 -13.49 -14.25
C GLY A 36 7.77 -12.02 -14.00
N ALA A 37 8.60 -11.10 -14.51
CA ALA A 37 8.36 -9.67 -14.37
C ALA A 37 7.05 -9.22 -15.03
N THR A 38 6.82 -9.64 -16.29
CA THR A 38 5.61 -9.28 -17.04
C THR A 38 4.34 -9.82 -16.36
N LEU A 39 4.41 -11.04 -15.80
CA LEU A 39 3.30 -11.61 -15.04
C LEU A 39 3.02 -10.78 -13.77
N ALA A 40 4.06 -10.44 -13.00
CA ALA A 40 3.90 -9.65 -11.78
C ALA A 40 3.32 -8.24 -12.05
N GLU A 41 3.79 -7.57 -13.10
CA GLU A 41 3.28 -6.25 -13.52
C GLU A 41 1.81 -6.32 -13.95
N LEU A 42 1.45 -7.24 -14.85
CA LEU A 42 0.08 -7.38 -15.32
C LEU A 42 -0.86 -7.84 -14.20
N TRP A 43 -0.40 -8.72 -13.32
CA TRP A 43 -1.12 -9.15 -12.13
C TRP A 43 -1.45 -7.94 -11.24
N ARG A 44 -0.44 -7.13 -10.89
CA ARG A 44 -0.63 -5.92 -10.09
C ARG A 44 -1.57 -4.94 -10.76
N GLN A 45 -1.41 -4.70 -12.05
CA GLN A 45 -2.31 -3.82 -12.81
C GLN A 45 -3.77 -4.27 -12.72
N LYS A 46 -4.05 -5.57 -12.93
CA LYS A 46 -5.42 -6.10 -12.88
C LYS A 46 -5.99 -6.11 -11.47
N GLN A 47 -5.19 -6.36 -10.47
CA GLN A 47 -5.61 -6.26 -9.07
C GLN A 47 -6.12 -4.85 -8.74
N ILE A 48 -5.39 -3.81 -9.13
CA ILE A 48 -5.79 -2.40 -8.91
C ILE A 48 -7.03 -2.06 -9.75
N GLU A 49 -7.03 -2.39 -11.03
CA GLU A 49 -8.17 -2.15 -11.93
C GLU A 49 -9.46 -2.78 -11.39
N TYR A 50 -9.39 -4.04 -10.95
CA TYR A 50 -10.56 -4.75 -10.40
C TYR A 50 -11.04 -4.14 -9.08
N SER A 51 -10.13 -3.66 -8.24
CA SER A 51 -10.51 -2.96 -7.00
C SER A 51 -11.31 -1.69 -7.30
N PHE A 52 -10.89 -0.89 -8.28
CA PHE A 52 -11.60 0.32 -8.71
C PHE A 52 -12.97 0.00 -9.31
N ILE A 53 -13.04 -0.94 -10.26
CA ILE A 53 -14.29 -1.34 -10.90
C ILE A 53 -15.30 -1.82 -9.86
N ARG A 54 -14.86 -2.64 -8.90
CA ARG A 54 -15.74 -3.17 -7.85
C ARG A 54 -16.22 -2.11 -6.87
N SER A 55 -15.38 -1.14 -6.52
CA SER A 55 -15.81 0.01 -5.71
C SER A 55 -16.85 0.86 -6.44
N LEU A 56 -16.57 1.22 -7.70
CA LEU A 56 -17.48 2.04 -8.52
C LEU A 56 -18.83 1.35 -8.77
N SER A 57 -18.82 0.03 -8.98
CA SER A 57 -20.04 -0.73 -9.24
C SER A 57 -20.80 -1.17 -7.98
N GLY A 58 -20.26 -0.91 -6.79
CA GLY A 58 -20.84 -1.39 -5.53
C GLY A 58 -20.78 -2.93 -5.37
N ARG A 59 -19.92 -3.62 -6.12
CA ARG A 59 -19.79 -5.08 -6.13
C ARG A 59 -18.52 -5.52 -5.40
N TYR A 60 -18.45 -5.21 -4.13
CA TYR A 60 -17.30 -5.57 -3.30
C TYR A 60 -17.04 -7.08 -3.31
N LYS A 61 -15.74 -7.43 -3.30
CA LYS A 61 -15.19 -8.79 -3.12
C LYS A 61 -13.89 -8.63 -2.32
N PRO A 62 -13.55 -9.54 -1.38
CA PRO A 62 -12.31 -9.42 -0.60
C PRO A 62 -11.06 -9.28 -1.46
N PHE A 63 -10.08 -8.51 -1.01
CA PHE A 63 -8.88 -8.20 -1.80
C PHE A 63 -8.05 -9.44 -2.15
N TRP A 64 -8.07 -10.46 -1.28
CA TRP A 64 -7.47 -11.76 -1.57
C TRP A 64 -8.05 -12.42 -2.82
N ASP A 65 -9.36 -12.39 -2.96
CA ASP A 65 -10.06 -12.94 -4.13
C ASP A 65 -9.78 -12.12 -5.38
N ILE A 66 -9.71 -10.78 -5.27
CA ILE A 66 -9.34 -9.91 -6.39
C ILE A 66 -7.88 -10.18 -6.81
N THR A 67 -7.00 -10.41 -5.85
CA THR A 67 -5.61 -10.78 -6.10
C THR A 67 -5.53 -12.06 -6.91
N ARG A 68 -6.30 -13.09 -6.53
CA ARG A 68 -6.38 -14.35 -7.30
C ARG A 68 -6.97 -14.16 -8.69
N ASP A 69 -8.09 -13.41 -8.80
CA ASP A 69 -8.75 -13.13 -10.08
C ASP A 69 -7.79 -12.38 -11.03
N GLY A 70 -6.98 -11.45 -10.49
CA GLY A 70 -5.94 -10.73 -11.25
C GLY A 70 -4.82 -11.65 -11.75
N LEU A 71 -4.36 -12.59 -10.91
CA LEU A 71 -3.39 -13.61 -11.30
C LEU A 71 -3.93 -14.50 -12.43
N ASP A 72 -5.14 -15.01 -12.29
CA ASP A 72 -5.76 -15.88 -13.29
C ASP A 72 -5.91 -15.17 -14.62
N PHE A 73 -6.33 -13.90 -14.61
CA PHE A 73 -6.40 -13.09 -15.83
C PHE A 73 -5.01 -12.87 -16.45
N ALA A 74 -4.01 -12.51 -15.65
CA ALA A 74 -2.67 -12.22 -16.12
C ALA A 74 -2.02 -13.47 -16.76
N ALA A 75 -2.15 -14.63 -16.12
CA ALA A 75 -1.68 -15.90 -16.66
C ALA A 75 -2.36 -16.25 -17.99
N ALA A 76 -3.69 -16.16 -18.04
CA ALA A 76 -4.45 -16.42 -19.28
C ALA A 76 -4.06 -15.45 -20.42
N ARG A 77 -3.90 -14.16 -20.13
CA ARG A 77 -3.50 -13.13 -21.09
C ARG A 77 -2.11 -13.38 -21.69
N LEU A 78 -1.20 -13.95 -20.88
CA LEU A 78 0.16 -14.27 -21.28
C LEU A 78 0.30 -15.69 -21.87
N GLY A 79 -0.80 -16.44 -21.97
CA GLY A 79 -0.80 -17.81 -22.46
C GLY A 79 -0.05 -18.81 -21.56
N LEU A 80 0.00 -18.52 -20.25
CA LEU A 80 0.69 -19.38 -19.27
C LEU A 80 -0.25 -20.47 -18.78
N ALA A 81 0.22 -21.71 -18.76
CA ALA A 81 -0.52 -22.86 -18.22
C ALA A 81 -0.39 -22.85 -16.67
N LEU A 82 -1.16 -22.01 -16.01
CA LEU A 82 -1.17 -21.87 -14.55
C LEU A 82 -2.01 -23.00 -13.94
N ASP A 83 -1.37 -23.99 -13.35
CA ASP A 83 -2.06 -25.05 -12.62
C ASP A 83 -2.44 -24.64 -11.18
N GLY A 84 -3.19 -25.52 -10.49
CA GLY A 84 -3.66 -25.25 -9.13
C GLY A 84 -2.55 -25.13 -8.09
N ALA A 85 -1.46 -25.91 -8.25
CA ALA A 85 -0.32 -25.88 -7.34
C ALA A 85 0.50 -24.59 -7.53
N GLN A 86 0.80 -24.21 -8.77
CA GLN A 86 1.49 -22.96 -9.11
C GLN A 86 0.70 -21.73 -8.67
N ARG A 87 -0.63 -21.73 -8.88
CA ARG A 87 -1.52 -20.66 -8.36
C ARG A 87 -1.40 -20.53 -6.86
N THR A 88 -1.46 -21.65 -6.14
CA THR A 88 -1.33 -21.65 -4.67
C THR A 88 0.03 -21.13 -4.21
N GLN A 89 1.11 -21.53 -4.87
CA GLN A 89 2.46 -21.05 -4.57
C GLN A 89 2.58 -19.53 -4.76
N LEU A 90 2.12 -19.00 -5.89
CA LEU A 90 2.15 -17.57 -6.18
C LEU A 90 1.29 -16.75 -5.20
N MET A 91 0.09 -17.24 -4.87
CA MET A 91 -0.77 -16.60 -3.87
C MET A 91 -0.15 -16.61 -2.47
N ASN A 92 0.45 -17.71 -2.05
CA ASN A 92 1.15 -17.80 -0.76
C ASN A 92 2.37 -16.86 -0.73
N GLN A 93 3.13 -16.74 -1.82
CA GLN A 93 4.22 -15.78 -1.94
C GLN A 93 3.69 -14.35 -1.85
N TYR A 94 2.52 -14.05 -2.47
CA TYR A 94 1.89 -12.74 -2.36
C TYR A 94 1.43 -12.41 -0.93
N ALA A 95 1.09 -13.39 -0.12
CA ALA A 95 0.80 -13.19 1.30
C ALA A 95 2.04 -12.81 2.13
N CYS A 96 3.24 -13.21 1.67
CA CYS A 96 4.52 -13.04 2.36
C CYS A 96 5.51 -12.21 1.53
N LEU A 97 5.04 -11.09 0.95
CA LEU A 97 5.89 -10.18 0.16
C LEU A 97 7.07 -9.65 0.99
N SER A 98 8.19 -9.46 0.31
CA SER A 98 9.37 -8.86 0.94
C SER A 98 9.09 -7.41 1.33
N PRO A 99 9.46 -6.97 2.53
CA PRO A 99 9.46 -5.55 2.86
C PRO A 99 10.59 -4.84 2.09
N PHE A 100 10.44 -3.53 1.85
CA PHE A 100 11.59 -2.74 1.41
C PHE A 100 12.62 -2.68 2.56
N PRO A 101 13.94 -2.77 2.26
CA PRO A 101 14.97 -3.01 3.26
C PRO A 101 15.03 -1.97 4.39
N GLU A 102 14.78 -0.70 4.07
CA GLU A 102 14.85 0.42 5.02
C GLU A 102 13.63 0.51 5.93
N ASN A 103 12.49 -0.09 5.55
CA ASN A 103 11.20 0.15 6.21
C ASN A 103 11.19 -0.23 7.69
N LEU A 104 11.79 -1.38 8.04
CA LEU A 104 11.79 -1.85 9.43
C LEU A 104 12.54 -0.88 10.36
N ALA A 105 13.70 -0.39 9.95
CA ALA A 105 14.49 0.57 10.72
C ALA A 105 13.79 1.93 10.82
N ALA A 106 13.21 2.40 9.72
CA ALA A 106 12.48 3.66 9.67
C ALA A 106 11.24 3.64 10.59
N LEU A 107 10.44 2.56 10.55
CA LEU A 107 9.27 2.41 11.42
C LEU A 107 9.63 2.39 12.90
N ARG A 108 10.74 1.74 13.28
CA ARG A 108 11.24 1.77 14.66
C ARG A 108 11.59 3.19 15.09
N ARG A 109 12.28 3.96 14.25
CA ARG A 109 12.61 5.37 14.53
C ARG A 109 11.37 6.23 14.74
N LEU A 110 10.31 6.03 13.96
CA LEU A 110 9.03 6.74 14.14
C LEU A 110 8.36 6.38 15.47
N LYS A 111 8.37 5.09 15.81
CA LYS A 111 7.86 4.61 17.09
C LYS A 111 8.64 5.17 18.29
N ASP A 112 9.97 5.17 18.22
CA ASP A 112 10.85 5.73 19.25
C ASP A 112 10.65 7.24 19.41
N ALA A 113 10.25 7.93 18.35
CA ALA A 113 9.87 9.34 18.37
C ALA A 113 8.46 9.60 18.95
N GLY A 114 7.75 8.56 19.37
CA GLY A 114 6.41 8.65 19.97
C GLY A 114 5.32 9.05 18.97
N LEU A 115 5.50 8.80 17.67
CA LEU A 115 4.50 9.07 16.66
C LEU A 115 3.54 7.88 16.53
N PRO A 116 2.25 8.04 16.78
CA PRO A 116 1.25 7.01 16.52
C PRO A 116 1.25 6.62 15.04
N THR A 117 1.18 5.31 14.77
CA THR A 117 1.29 4.78 13.42
C THR A 117 0.15 3.82 13.09
N ALA A 118 -0.31 3.84 11.85
CA ALA A 118 -1.29 2.87 11.34
C ALA A 118 -0.91 2.35 9.96
N ILE A 119 -1.37 1.15 9.65
CA ILE A 119 -1.57 0.73 8.27
C ILE A 119 -3.00 1.10 7.86
N LEU A 120 -3.17 1.65 6.64
CA LEU A 120 -4.46 1.80 5.98
C LEU A 120 -4.38 1.19 4.59
N SER A 121 -5.02 0.04 4.38
CA SER A 121 -4.79 -0.80 3.21
C SER A 121 -6.05 -1.38 2.59
N ASN A 122 -5.97 -1.62 1.29
CA ASN A 122 -6.95 -2.42 0.52
C ASN A 122 -6.92 -3.92 0.88
N GLY A 123 -5.84 -4.41 1.50
CA GLY A 123 -5.71 -5.81 1.91
C GLY A 123 -6.71 -6.23 2.99
N THR A 124 -7.09 -7.50 3.00
CA THR A 124 -7.93 -8.03 4.09
C THR A 124 -7.15 -8.07 5.40
N PRO A 125 -7.83 -8.14 6.57
CA PRO A 125 -7.15 -8.25 7.87
C PRO A 125 -6.15 -9.40 7.92
N GLU A 126 -6.50 -10.56 7.36
CA GLU A 126 -5.65 -11.75 7.34
C GLU A 126 -4.39 -11.53 6.49
N MET A 127 -4.54 -10.90 5.29
CA MET A 127 -3.39 -10.57 4.44
C MET A 127 -2.42 -9.65 5.18
N LEU A 128 -2.93 -8.62 5.84
CA LEU A 128 -2.11 -7.66 6.58
C LEU A 128 -1.40 -8.32 7.77
N GLN A 129 -2.11 -9.18 8.52
CA GLN A 129 -1.54 -9.91 9.64
C GLN A 129 -0.37 -10.81 9.21
N VAL A 130 -0.55 -11.55 8.11
CA VAL A 130 0.50 -12.42 7.55
C VAL A 130 1.69 -11.59 7.07
N ALA A 131 1.46 -10.51 6.30
CA ALA A 131 2.52 -9.65 5.78
C ALA A 131 3.33 -8.98 6.90
N ILE A 132 2.66 -8.41 7.92
CA ILE A 132 3.31 -7.80 9.09
C ILE A 132 4.17 -8.84 9.83
N LYS A 133 3.64 -10.05 10.02
CA LYS A 133 4.37 -11.12 10.71
C LYS A 133 5.60 -11.58 9.93
N SER A 134 5.45 -11.82 8.63
CA SER A 134 6.56 -12.30 7.77
C SER A 134 7.67 -11.26 7.64
N ALA A 135 7.33 -9.96 7.67
CA ALA A 135 8.28 -8.86 7.61
C ALA A 135 8.92 -8.49 8.97
N GLY A 136 8.55 -9.15 10.07
CA GLY A 136 9.06 -8.83 11.42
C GLY A 136 8.62 -7.47 11.94
N MET A 137 7.46 -6.96 11.47
CA MET A 137 6.94 -5.64 11.82
C MET A 137 5.88 -5.68 12.94
N GLN A 138 5.75 -6.81 13.65
CA GLN A 138 4.79 -6.92 14.75
C GLN A 138 5.07 -5.87 15.83
N GLY A 139 3.99 -5.26 16.33
CA GLY A 139 4.05 -4.24 17.37
C GLY A 139 4.60 -2.88 16.94
N LEU A 140 4.81 -2.65 15.63
CA LEU A 140 5.23 -1.35 15.11
C LEU A 140 4.06 -0.44 14.72
N PHE A 141 2.84 -0.95 14.68
CA PHE A 141 1.65 -0.18 14.35
C PHE A 141 0.66 -0.21 15.51
N ASP A 142 0.10 0.96 15.84
CA ASP A 142 -0.95 1.10 16.84
C ASP A 142 -2.31 0.65 16.27
N HIS A 143 -2.52 0.84 14.95
CA HIS A 143 -3.71 0.40 14.24
C HIS A 143 -3.36 -0.31 12.94
N VAL A 144 -4.15 -1.33 12.59
CA VAL A 144 -4.10 -2.01 11.28
C VAL A 144 -5.49 -1.92 10.67
N LEU A 145 -5.66 -0.98 9.73
CA LEU A 145 -6.94 -0.60 9.16
C LEU A 145 -7.10 -1.21 7.76
N SER A 146 -8.06 -2.12 7.64
CA SER A 146 -8.45 -2.72 6.37
C SER A 146 -9.72 -2.06 5.85
N VAL A 147 -9.75 -1.72 4.57
CA VAL A 147 -10.96 -1.22 3.90
C VAL A 147 -12.07 -2.29 3.79
N ASP A 148 -11.77 -3.54 4.17
CA ASP A 148 -12.76 -4.62 4.27
C ASP A 148 -13.90 -4.24 5.22
N ALA A 149 -13.60 -3.46 6.27
CA ALA A 149 -14.56 -2.95 7.23
C ALA A 149 -15.65 -2.08 6.60
N VAL A 150 -15.32 -1.33 5.55
CA VAL A 150 -16.26 -0.42 4.85
C VAL A 150 -16.67 -0.95 3.48
N ARG A 151 -16.06 -2.02 3.01
CA ARG A 151 -16.32 -2.67 1.71
C ARG A 151 -16.24 -1.70 0.53
N LYS A 152 -15.29 -0.77 0.62
CA LYS A 152 -14.95 0.25 -0.38
C LYS A 152 -13.43 0.33 -0.49
N TYR A 153 -12.91 0.14 -1.69
CA TYR A 153 -11.47 0.29 -1.93
C TYR A 153 -11.05 1.77 -1.97
N LYS A 154 -9.82 2.08 -1.63
CA LYS A 154 -9.21 3.33 -2.02
C LYS A 154 -9.38 3.49 -3.55
N THR A 155 -9.78 4.63 -4.09
CA THR A 155 -9.77 5.97 -3.53
C THR A 155 -11.14 6.43 -2.96
N HIS A 156 -12.03 5.54 -2.60
CA HIS A 156 -13.31 5.95 -2.02
C HIS A 156 -13.09 6.65 -0.67
N PRO A 157 -13.78 7.78 -0.38
CA PRO A 157 -13.59 8.54 0.87
C PRO A 157 -13.80 7.71 2.14
N ASP A 158 -14.77 6.77 2.15
CA ASP A 158 -15.01 5.90 3.30
C ASP A 158 -13.79 5.06 3.68
N ALA A 159 -12.96 4.67 2.69
CA ALA A 159 -11.71 3.95 2.96
C ALA A 159 -10.72 4.82 3.73
N TYR A 160 -10.58 6.09 3.36
CA TYR A 160 -9.68 7.01 4.04
C TYR A 160 -10.20 7.44 5.41
N ALA A 161 -11.52 7.52 5.60
CA ALA A 161 -12.15 7.89 6.86
C ALA A 161 -11.77 6.99 8.05
N LEU A 162 -11.29 5.78 7.79
CA LEU A 162 -10.86 4.85 8.83
C LEU A 162 -9.68 5.40 9.65
N ALA A 163 -8.73 6.15 9.06
CA ALA A 163 -7.57 6.64 9.78
C ALA A 163 -7.91 7.82 10.72
N PRO A 164 -8.61 8.89 10.30
CA PRO A 164 -9.08 9.92 11.22
C PRO A 164 -9.94 9.39 12.36
N ALA A 165 -10.79 8.38 12.09
CA ALA A 165 -11.60 7.75 13.13
C ALA A 165 -10.75 6.97 14.15
N ALA A 166 -9.70 6.26 13.70
CA ALA A 166 -8.83 5.49 14.59
C ALA A 166 -7.89 6.37 15.42
N PHE A 167 -7.40 7.48 14.86
CA PHE A 167 -6.52 8.41 15.56
C PHE A 167 -7.23 9.54 16.30
N GLU A 168 -8.54 9.64 16.15
CA GLU A 168 -9.37 10.70 16.74
C GLU A 168 -8.83 12.12 16.42
N CYS A 169 -8.32 12.33 15.21
CA CYS A 169 -7.78 13.61 14.79
C CYS A 169 -8.16 13.95 13.34
N ALA A 170 -8.06 15.24 13.00
CA ALA A 170 -8.41 15.73 11.68
C ALA A 170 -7.45 15.21 10.59
N PRO A 171 -7.93 14.96 9.36
CA PRO A 171 -7.12 14.38 8.28
C PRO A 171 -5.81 15.13 8.00
N GLU A 172 -5.83 16.46 8.01
CA GLU A 172 -4.66 17.31 7.77
C GLU A 172 -3.55 17.17 8.82
N ARG A 173 -3.84 16.54 9.96
CA ARG A 173 -2.88 16.21 11.01
C ARG A 173 -2.31 14.79 10.90
N ILE A 174 -2.77 14.03 9.93
CA ILE A 174 -2.26 12.70 9.63
C ILE A 174 -1.37 12.80 8.40
N LEU A 175 -0.11 12.35 8.50
CA LEU A 175 0.72 12.13 7.33
C LEU A 175 0.32 10.78 6.69
N PHE A 176 -0.27 10.84 5.52
CA PHE A 176 -0.53 9.63 4.73
C PHE A 176 0.65 9.35 3.80
N VAL A 177 1.25 8.17 3.95
CA VAL A 177 2.46 7.76 3.22
C VAL A 177 2.12 6.64 2.26
N THR A 178 2.41 6.83 0.98
CA THR A 178 2.19 5.81 -0.05
C THR A 178 3.23 5.92 -1.18
N SER A 179 3.56 4.79 -1.81
CA SER A 179 4.35 4.76 -3.05
C SER A 179 3.47 4.72 -4.32
N ASN A 180 2.15 4.53 -4.16
CA ASN A 180 1.23 4.50 -5.28
C ASN A 180 0.77 5.92 -5.61
N GLY A 181 1.06 6.46 -6.82
CA GLY A 181 0.71 7.82 -7.22
C GLY A 181 -0.80 8.09 -7.13
N TRP A 182 -1.63 7.15 -7.62
CA TRP A 182 -3.09 7.23 -7.55
C TRP A 182 -3.61 7.32 -6.09
N ASP A 183 -2.95 6.63 -5.15
CA ASP A 183 -3.34 6.64 -3.74
C ASP A 183 -2.89 7.95 -3.06
N ALA A 184 -1.73 8.51 -3.47
CA ALA A 184 -1.31 9.84 -3.04
C ALA A 184 -2.30 10.92 -3.49
N ALA A 185 -2.80 10.85 -4.74
CA ALA A 185 -3.83 11.75 -5.23
C ALA A 185 -5.14 11.61 -4.44
N GLY A 186 -5.64 10.37 -4.26
CA GLY A 186 -6.86 10.11 -3.52
C GLY A 186 -6.78 10.57 -2.05
N ALA A 187 -5.66 10.33 -1.40
CA ALA A 187 -5.42 10.78 -0.02
C ALA A 187 -5.35 12.32 0.08
N SER A 188 -4.74 12.99 -0.90
CA SER A 188 -4.71 14.45 -0.97
C SER A 188 -6.11 15.04 -1.16
N TRP A 189 -6.94 14.46 -2.03
CA TRP A 189 -8.33 14.88 -2.20
C TRP A 189 -9.17 14.67 -0.93
N TYR A 190 -8.86 13.63 -0.15
CA TYR A 190 -9.52 13.38 1.13
C TYR A 190 -9.16 14.42 2.20
N GLY A 191 -8.00 15.08 2.08
CA GLY A 191 -7.55 16.12 2.99
C GLY A 191 -6.39 15.73 3.91
N PHE A 192 -5.74 14.59 3.67
CA PHE A 192 -4.51 14.24 4.38
C PHE A 192 -3.34 15.16 3.99
N THR A 193 -2.41 15.37 4.92
CA THR A 193 -1.04 15.71 4.55
C THR A 193 -0.41 14.47 3.92
N THR A 194 0.05 14.54 2.66
CA THR A 194 0.49 13.36 1.92
C THR A 194 1.99 13.36 1.65
N PHE A 195 2.61 12.20 1.78
CA PHE A 195 3.98 11.96 1.38
C PHE A 195 4.02 10.83 0.32
N TRP A 196 4.51 11.16 -0.86
CA TRP A 196 4.67 10.19 -1.94
C TRP A 196 6.09 9.64 -1.97
N ILE A 197 6.26 8.34 -1.71
CA ILE A 197 7.55 7.65 -1.86
C ILE A 197 7.69 7.20 -3.32
N ASN A 198 8.28 8.04 -4.14
CA ASN A 198 8.49 7.79 -5.56
C ASN A 198 9.81 7.05 -5.82
N ARG A 199 9.85 5.75 -5.51
CA ARG A 199 11.04 4.90 -5.62
C ARG A 199 11.55 4.79 -7.04
N SER A 200 10.67 4.73 -8.02
CA SER A 200 10.97 4.47 -9.43
C SER A 200 11.07 5.71 -10.30
N GLY A 201 10.95 6.93 -9.70
CA GLY A 201 11.07 8.19 -10.44
C GLY A 201 9.95 8.40 -11.47
N GLN A 202 8.74 7.91 -11.17
CA GLN A 202 7.58 8.08 -12.04
C GLN A 202 7.15 9.56 -12.12
N PRO A 203 6.55 10.00 -13.23
CA PRO A 203 5.92 11.31 -13.29
C PRO A 203 4.77 11.41 -12.29
N LEU A 204 4.44 12.63 -11.86
CA LEU A 204 3.25 12.89 -11.07
C LEU A 204 2.00 12.52 -11.88
N GLU A 205 1.02 11.93 -11.20
CA GLU A 205 -0.29 11.67 -11.81
C GLU A 205 -0.94 12.97 -12.29
N ALA A 206 -1.46 12.96 -13.52
CA ALA A 206 -2.14 14.10 -14.12
C ALA A 206 -3.59 14.21 -13.61
N LEU A 207 -3.75 14.39 -12.29
CA LEU A 207 -5.04 14.39 -11.58
C LEU A 207 -5.31 15.72 -10.85
N ASP A 208 -4.67 16.81 -11.29
CA ASP A 208 -4.85 18.17 -10.77
C ASP A 208 -4.60 18.31 -9.25
N VAL A 209 -3.84 17.39 -8.66
CA VAL A 209 -3.45 17.40 -7.26
C VAL A 209 -2.03 16.88 -7.10
N ALA A 210 -1.27 17.47 -6.18
CA ALA A 210 0.07 17.05 -5.85
C ALA A 210 0.14 16.60 -4.38
N PRO A 211 1.00 15.63 -4.03
CA PRO A 211 1.30 15.30 -2.65
C PRO A 211 1.97 16.49 -1.95
N THR A 212 1.81 16.59 -0.64
CA THR A 212 2.44 17.66 0.17
C THR A 212 3.96 17.58 0.12
N ALA A 213 4.51 16.37 0.10
CA ALA A 213 5.94 16.11 -0.02
C ALA A 213 6.21 14.84 -0.83
N THR A 214 7.43 14.75 -1.35
CA THR A 214 7.90 13.60 -2.13
C THR A 214 9.31 13.23 -1.70
N GLY A 215 9.58 11.93 -1.62
CA GLY A 215 10.91 11.35 -1.39
C GLY A 215 11.08 10.06 -2.17
N ARG A 216 12.16 9.35 -1.95
CA ARG A 216 12.47 8.09 -2.63
C ARG A 216 12.42 6.88 -1.72
N THR A 217 12.53 7.08 -0.41
CA THR A 217 12.64 6.02 0.58
C THR A 217 11.83 6.34 1.82
N MET A 218 11.64 5.37 2.69
CA MET A 218 11.03 5.59 4.00
C MET A 218 11.93 6.46 4.91
N ASP A 219 13.25 6.49 4.68
CA ASP A 219 14.15 7.39 5.42
C ASP A 219 13.85 8.87 5.13
N ASP A 220 13.40 9.21 3.91
CA ASP A 220 12.97 10.57 3.57
C ASP A 220 11.69 10.95 4.34
N VAL A 221 10.78 10.00 4.59
CA VAL A 221 9.60 10.21 5.44
C VAL A 221 10.03 10.51 6.88
N VAL A 222 10.98 9.75 7.40
CA VAL A 222 11.54 9.98 8.75
C VAL A 222 12.21 11.34 8.83
N ALA A 223 13.01 11.72 7.83
CA ALA A 223 13.65 13.03 7.78
C ALA A 223 12.61 14.17 7.74
N TYR A 224 11.53 14.01 6.97
CA TYR A 224 10.44 14.98 6.91
C TYR A 224 9.74 15.18 8.27
N LEU A 225 9.53 14.09 9.02
CA LEU A 225 8.81 14.14 10.30
C LEU A 225 9.68 14.57 11.48
N ILE A 226 10.95 14.17 11.50
CA ILE A 226 11.82 14.30 12.68
C ILE A 226 13.00 15.25 12.40
N GLY A 227 13.45 15.38 11.16
CA GLY A 227 14.61 16.18 10.78
C GLY A 227 14.49 17.69 10.99
N GLY A 228 13.28 18.22 11.17
CA GLY A 228 13.01 19.64 11.48
C GLY A 228 12.78 19.94 12.96
N ARG A 229 13.03 18.99 13.86
CA ARG A 229 12.83 19.13 15.31
C ARG A 229 14.15 19.42 16.07
N GLY A 230 15.20 19.96 15.40
CA GLY A 230 16.43 20.40 15.98
C GLY A 230 16.46 21.91 16.21
#